data_d26fa859e552b6b073e744d7245127e3
#
_entry.id   d26fa859e552b6b073e744d7245127e3
#
_cell.length_a   1.000
_cell.length_b   1.000
_cell.length_c   1.000
_cell.angle_alpha   90.00
_cell.angle_beta   90.00
_cell.angle_gamma   90.00
#
_symmetry.space_group_name_H-M   'P 1'
#
loop_
_entity.id
_entity.type
_entity.pdbx_description
1 polymer ?
#
loop_
_entity_poly.entity_id
_entity_poly.type
_entity_poly.pdbx_seq_one_letter_code
_entity_poly.pdbx_strand_id
1 'polypeptide(L)'
;MMSAGVAPADVQQGILTDFVPTIAEIDREIAAYRGTWSDVQNARVIEALDILFAGIPFFLFWRAGGLMLIGMALFKLGVFSATRSVKFYIRFLGGSGIIGFPLVARSAAQLIDHNWDPSFSLLQHGGVYNYLGSIGVALFYVGCIMLILKMAIWHALQTRLAAVGRMAFTN
;
A
#
# COMPACT_ATOMS: atom_id res chain seq x y z
N MET A 1 -2.11 19.54 28.73
CA MET A 1 -2.75 18.48 27.94
C MET A 1 -3.01 19.07 26.56
N MET A 2 -2.12 18.83 25.60
CA MET A 2 -2.36 19.25 24.21
C MET A 2 -3.39 18.27 23.62
N SER A 3 -4.57 18.77 23.27
CA SER A 3 -5.57 18.02 22.52
C SER A 3 -4.96 17.67 21.17
N ALA A 4 -4.75 16.38 20.92
CA ALA A 4 -4.32 15.87 19.62
C ALA A 4 -5.26 16.43 18.55
N GLY A 5 -4.68 17.03 17.52
CA GLY A 5 -5.35 17.83 16.52
C GLY A 5 -6.43 17.08 15.75
N VAL A 6 -7.63 17.17 16.28
CA VAL A 6 -8.86 16.90 15.55
C VAL A 6 -9.06 18.08 14.63
N ALA A 7 -9.18 17.88 13.32
CA ALA A 7 -9.46 18.94 12.38
C ALA A 7 -10.72 19.73 12.80
N PRO A 8 -10.80 21.05 12.55
CA PRO A 8 -11.98 21.83 12.84
C PRO A 8 -13.26 21.20 12.27
N ALA A 9 -14.39 21.37 12.94
CA ALA A 9 -15.63 20.66 12.60
C ALA A 9 -16.15 20.97 11.18
N ASP A 10 -15.88 22.15 10.68
CA ASP A 10 -16.18 22.59 9.31
C ASP A 10 -15.34 21.83 8.26
N VAL A 11 -14.05 21.62 8.56
CA VAL A 11 -13.15 20.81 7.71
C VAL A 11 -13.55 19.34 7.75
N GLN A 12 -13.93 18.82 8.91
CA GLN A 12 -14.45 17.45 9.04
C GLN A 12 -15.73 17.25 8.24
N GLN A 13 -16.68 18.17 8.33
CA GLN A 13 -17.91 18.11 7.55
C GLN A 13 -17.65 18.20 6.04
N GLY A 14 -16.74 19.08 5.59
CA GLY A 14 -16.37 19.18 4.18
C GLY A 14 -15.79 17.87 3.65
N ILE A 15 -14.86 17.29 4.38
CA ILE A 15 -14.26 15.99 3.98
C ILE A 15 -15.30 14.87 4.03
N LEU A 16 -16.18 14.83 5.03
CA LEU A 16 -17.23 13.81 5.10
C LEU A 16 -18.21 13.91 3.94
N THR A 17 -18.58 15.13 3.52
CA THR A 17 -19.45 15.33 2.35
C THR A 17 -18.78 14.88 1.05
N ASP A 18 -17.47 15.04 0.93
CA ASP A 18 -16.75 14.69 -0.30
C ASP A 18 -16.38 13.19 -0.37
N PHE A 19 -16.22 12.51 0.78
CA PHE A 19 -15.75 11.11 0.83
C PHE A 19 -16.79 10.09 1.30
N VAL A 20 -17.91 10.53 1.88
CA VAL A 20 -19.01 9.64 2.24
C VAL A 20 -20.15 9.83 1.25
N PRO A 21 -20.33 8.93 0.29
CA PRO A 21 -21.37 9.08 -0.72
C PRO A 21 -22.76 9.08 -0.10
N THR A 22 -23.63 9.94 -0.62
CA THR A 22 -25.04 9.95 -0.27
C THR A 22 -25.75 8.71 -0.82
N ILE A 23 -26.89 8.33 -0.24
CA ILE A 23 -27.70 7.20 -0.74
C ILE A 23 -28.05 7.39 -2.23
N ALA A 24 -28.34 8.64 -2.64
CA ALA A 24 -28.66 8.94 -4.03
C ALA A 24 -27.46 8.76 -4.99
N GLU A 25 -26.24 9.01 -4.53
CA GLU A 25 -25.01 8.75 -5.28
C GLU A 25 -24.75 7.26 -5.41
N ILE A 26 -24.93 6.50 -4.32
CA ILE A 26 -24.81 5.04 -4.32
C ILE A 26 -25.83 4.42 -5.29
N ASP A 27 -27.09 4.86 -5.25
CA ASP A 27 -28.13 4.33 -6.15
C ASP A 27 -27.82 4.67 -7.62
N ARG A 28 -27.29 5.85 -7.90
CA ARG A 28 -26.86 6.27 -9.24
C ARG A 28 -25.72 5.41 -9.73
N GLU A 29 -24.72 5.14 -8.89
CA GLU A 29 -23.57 4.30 -9.22
C GLU A 29 -24.03 2.86 -9.48
N ILE A 30 -24.85 2.29 -8.60
CA ILE A 30 -25.44 0.97 -8.81
C ILE A 30 -26.21 0.91 -10.15
N ALA A 31 -26.99 1.93 -10.47
CA ALA A 31 -27.73 1.99 -11.73
C ALA A 31 -26.78 2.03 -12.94
N ALA A 32 -25.70 2.82 -12.87
CA ALA A 32 -24.69 2.91 -13.93
C ALA A 32 -24.00 1.56 -14.16
N TYR A 33 -23.59 0.85 -13.10
CA TYR A 33 -22.94 -0.46 -13.21
C TYR A 33 -23.90 -1.61 -13.60
N ARG A 34 -25.20 -1.45 -13.42
CA ARG A 34 -26.24 -2.37 -13.92
C ARG A 34 -26.79 -2.02 -15.30
N GLY A 35 -26.37 -0.89 -15.87
CA GLY A 35 -26.77 -0.39 -17.16
C GLY A 35 -26.09 -1.09 -18.33
N THR A 36 -26.07 -0.40 -19.47
CA THR A 36 -25.38 -0.86 -20.67
C THR A 36 -23.86 -0.78 -20.53
N TRP A 37 -23.13 -1.44 -21.42
CA TRP A 37 -21.66 -1.34 -21.47
C TRP A 37 -21.18 0.12 -21.54
N SER A 38 -21.90 0.97 -22.27
CA SER A 38 -21.62 2.41 -22.40
C SER A 38 -21.75 3.14 -21.07
N ASP A 39 -22.78 2.81 -20.28
CA ASP A 39 -23.02 3.43 -18.96
C ASP A 39 -21.88 3.09 -17.98
N VAL A 40 -21.48 1.81 -17.97
CA VAL A 40 -20.34 1.35 -17.17
C VAL A 40 -19.03 2.04 -17.58
N GLN A 41 -18.80 2.19 -18.89
CA GLN A 41 -17.58 2.87 -19.36
C GLN A 41 -17.56 4.35 -18.99
N ASN A 42 -18.69 5.05 -19.11
CA ASN A 42 -18.78 6.46 -18.72
C ASN A 42 -18.51 6.65 -17.21
N ALA A 43 -19.07 5.80 -16.35
CA ALA A 43 -18.80 5.83 -14.92
C ALA A 43 -17.30 5.63 -14.63
N ARG A 44 -16.68 4.60 -15.23
CA ARG A 44 -15.25 4.30 -15.05
C ARG A 44 -14.31 5.40 -15.56
N VAL A 45 -14.68 6.07 -16.65
CA VAL A 45 -13.87 7.18 -17.20
C VAL A 45 -13.81 8.34 -16.21
N ILE A 46 -14.93 8.68 -15.58
CA ILE A 46 -14.97 9.74 -14.56
C ILE A 46 -14.08 9.39 -13.39
N GLU A 47 -14.25 8.20 -12.80
CA GLU A 47 -13.42 7.71 -11.70
C GLU A 47 -11.92 7.67 -12.07
N ALA A 48 -11.61 7.20 -13.28
CA ALA A 48 -10.22 7.14 -13.75
C ALA A 48 -9.60 8.53 -13.89
N LEU A 49 -10.36 9.52 -14.33
CA LEU A 49 -9.89 10.90 -14.43
C LEU A 49 -9.65 11.52 -13.04
N ASP A 50 -10.52 11.27 -12.07
CA ASP A 50 -10.33 11.73 -10.70
C ASP A 50 -9.07 11.12 -10.07
N ILE A 51 -8.86 9.81 -10.24
CA ILE A 51 -7.63 9.16 -9.79
C ILE A 51 -6.40 9.71 -10.51
N LEU A 52 -6.49 9.94 -11.83
CA LEU A 52 -5.36 10.41 -12.63
C LEU A 52 -4.94 11.83 -12.25
N PHE A 53 -5.90 12.73 -12.06
CA PHE A 53 -5.62 14.15 -11.86
C PHE A 53 -5.51 14.56 -10.38
N ALA A 54 -6.17 13.85 -9.47
CA ALA A 54 -6.11 14.13 -8.04
C ALA A 54 -5.35 13.03 -7.27
N GLY A 55 -5.71 11.77 -7.44
CA GLY A 55 -5.14 10.66 -6.67
C GLY A 55 -3.66 10.44 -6.94
N ILE A 56 -3.25 10.42 -8.22
CA ILE A 56 -1.84 10.16 -8.59
C ILE A 56 -0.92 11.29 -8.12
N PRO A 57 -1.13 12.59 -8.46
CA PRO A 57 -0.18 13.64 -8.10
C PRO A 57 -0.06 13.84 -6.58
N PHE A 58 -1.17 13.78 -5.85
CA PHE A 58 -1.17 14.12 -4.43
C PHE A 58 -0.83 12.96 -3.50
N PHE A 59 -1.19 11.71 -3.86
CA PHE A 59 -1.00 10.55 -2.98
C PHE A 59 -0.04 9.50 -3.53
N LEU A 60 -0.27 9.02 -4.77
CA LEU A 60 0.51 7.91 -5.31
C LEU A 60 1.93 8.31 -5.71
N PHE A 61 2.12 9.50 -6.26
CA PHE A 61 3.44 9.97 -6.72
C PHE A 61 4.48 9.99 -5.60
N TRP A 62 4.13 10.57 -4.46
CA TRP A 62 5.02 10.64 -3.30
C TRP A 62 5.31 9.28 -2.70
N ARG A 63 4.28 8.42 -2.62
CA ARG A 63 4.45 7.06 -2.12
C ARG A 63 5.30 6.22 -3.07
N ALA A 64 4.99 6.22 -4.35
CA ALA A 64 5.75 5.46 -5.35
C ALA A 64 7.20 5.97 -5.44
N GLY A 65 7.40 7.29 -5.51
CA GLY A 65 8.73 7.89 -5.52
C GLY A 65 9.55 7.53 -4.28
N GLY A 66 8.97 7.62 -3.10
CA GLY A 66 9.62 7.20 -1.85
C GLY A 66 10.02 5.72 -1.84
N LEU A 67 9.14 4.83 -2.28
CA LEU A 67 9.44 3.39 -2.40
C LEU A 67 10.51 3.11 -3.46
N MET A 68 10.51 3.82 -4.59
CA MET A 68 11.56 3.73 -5.61
C MET A 68 12.92 4.16 -5.04
N LEU A 69 12.98 5.25 -4.28
CA LEU A 69 14.22 5.70 -3.62
C LEU A 69 14.73 4.64 -2.62
N ILE A 70 13.84 4.06 -1.83
CA ILE A 70 14.20 2.95 -0.92
C ILE A 70 14.74 1.77 -1.71
N GLY A 71 14.07 1.39 -2.81
CA GLY A 71 14.52 0.30 -3.70
C GLY A 71 15.92 0.55 -4.28
N MET A 72 16.18 1.77 -4.76
CA MET A 72 17.51 2.18 -5.25
C MET A 72 18.56 2.15 -4.15
N ALA A 73 18.23 2.59 -2.94
CA ALA A 73 19.12 2.52 -1.79
C ALA A 73 19.49 1.07 -1.44
N LEU A 74 18.49 0.18 -1.38
CA LEU A 74 18.71 -1.25 -1.13
C LEU A 74 19.57 -1.91 -2.22
N PHE A 75 19.40 -1.51 -3.47
CA PHE A 75 20.24 -1.97 -4.57
C PHE A 75 21.69 -1.51 -4.40
N LYS A 76 21.92 -0.21 -4.16
CA LYS A 76 23.26 0.35 -3.91
C LYS A 76 23.94 -0.27 -2.68
N LEU A 77 23.18 -0.57 -1.64
CA LEU A 77 23.68 -1.23 -0.43
C LEU A 77 24.00 -2.72 -0.64
N GLY A 78 23.74 -3.27 -1.82
CA GLY A 78 24.02 -4.68 -2.14
C GLY A 78 23.04 -5.66 -1.49
N VAL A 79 21.85 -5.20 -1.10
CA VAL A 79 20.83 -6.06 -0.52
C VAL A 79 20.27 -6.98 -1.60
N PHE A 80 19.88 -6.43 -2.76
CA PHE A 80 19.32 -7.20 -3.87
C PHE A 80 20.35 -8.07 -4.62
N SER A 81 21.64 -7.75 -4.55
CA SER A 81 22.69 -8.56 -5.18
C SER A 81 23.16 -9.75 -4.35
N ALA A 82 22.50 -10.04 -3.23
CA ALA A 82 22.84 -11.13 -2.31
C ALA A 82 24.31 -11.11 -1.82
N THR A 83 25.00 -9.97 -1.88
CA THR A 83 26.39 -9.84 -1.45
C THR A 83 26.55 -9.80 0.07
N ARG A 84 25.48 -9.41 0.80
CA ARG A 84 25.49 -9.29 2.26
C ARG A 84 25.52 -10.68 2.94
N SER A 85 25.98 -10.72 4.19
CA SER A 85 26.03 -11.97 4.98
C SER A 85 24.63 -12.49 5.34
N VAL A 86 24.48 -13.79 5.58
CA VAL A 86 23.22 -14.38 6.06
C VAL A 86 22.77 -13.73 7.36
N LYS A 87 23.70 -13.42 8.27
CA LYS A 87 23.39 -12.71 9.54
C LYS A 87 22.76 -11.33 9.30
N PHE A 88 23.18 -10.63 8.24
CA PHE A 88 22.59 -9.36 7.86
C PHE A 88 21.12 -9.54 7.46
N TYR A 89 20.82 -10.53 6.60
CA TYR A 89 19.45 -10.76 6.15
C TYR A 89 18.53 -11.22 7.28
N ILE A 90 19.02 -12.02 8.22
CA ILE A 90 18.23 -12.41 9.40
C ILE A 90 17.90 -11.19 10.26
N ARG A 91 18.86 -10.29 10.50
CA ARG A 91 18.62 -9.06 11.26
C ARG A 91 17.70 -8.10 10.51
N PHE A 92 17.90 -7.97 9.21
CA PHE A 92 17.06 -7.12 8.34
C PHE A 92 15.60 -7.60 8.34
N LEU A 93 15.37 -8.89 8.16
CA LEU A 93 14.08 -9.54 8.22
C LEU A 93 13.45 -9.39 9.62
N GLY A 94 14.20 -9.72 10.68
CA GLY A 94 13.70 -9.59 12.06
C GLY A 94 13.33 -8.16 12.42
N GLY A 95 14.19 -7.19 12.12
CA GLY A 95 13.92 -5.77 12.39
C GLY A 95 12.73 -5.23 11.62
N SER A 96 12.63 -5.50 10.32
CA SER A 96 11.52 -5.06 9.49
C SER A 96 10.19 -5.73 9.89
N GLY A 97 10.22 -7.01 10.27
CA GLY A 97 9.04 -7.73 10.73
C GLY A 97 8.55 -7.25 12.10
N ILE A 98 9.45 -7.08 13.08
CA ILE A 98 9.11 -6.60 14.42
C ILE A 98 8.47 -5.19 14.37
N ILE A 99 8.85 -4.36 13.40
CA ILE A 99 8.27 -3.02 13.24
C ILE A 99 7.01 -3.08 12.35
N GLY A 100 7.09 -3.77 11.22
CA GLY A 100 6.02 -3.76 10.20
C GLY A 100 4.74 -4.44 10.66
N PHE A 101 4.82 -5.66 11.18
CA PHE A 101 3.63 -6.43 11.57
C PHE A 101 2.82 -5.79 12.71
N PRO A 102 3.43 -5.31 13.80
CA PRO A 102 2.66 -4.64 14.85
C PRO A 102 1.98 -3.35 14.38
N LEU A 103 2.63 -2.57 13.50
CA LEU A 103 2.01 -1.35 12.93
C LEU A 103 0.78 -1.69 12.09
N VAL A 104 0.88 -2.71 11.23
CA VAL A 104 -0.26 -3.16 10.41
C VAL A 104 -1.36 -3.75 11.29
N ALA A 105 -1.00 -4.58 12.27
CA ALA A 105 -1.96 -5.16 13.22
C ALA A 105 -2.69 -4.08 14.02
N ARG A 106 -1.96 -3.04 14.49
CA ARG A 106 -2.59 -1.90 15.17
C ARG A 106 -3.54 -1.13 14.26
N SER A 107 -3.15 -0.92 12.99
CA SER A 107 -4.06 -0.27 12.02
C SER A 107 -5.34 -1.08 11.82
N ALA A 108 -5.22 -2.39 11.65
CA ALA A 108 -6.37 -3.28 11.52
C ALA A 108 -7.26 -3.27 12.77
N ALA A 109 -6.67 -3.32 13.96
CA ALA A 109 -7.41 -3.25 15.23
C ALA A 109 -8.19 -1.93 15.33
N GLN A 110 -7.57 -0.79 15.00
CA GLN A 110 -8.23 0.51 15.03
C GLN A 110 -9.41 0.59 14.03
N LEU A 111 -9.29 0.01 12.84
CA LEU A 111 -10.39 -0.04 11.88
C LEU A 111 -11.57 -0.87 12.40
N ILE A 112 -11.29 -2.00 13.04
CA ILE A 112 -12.31 -2.86 13.66
C ILE A 112 -12.99 -2.13 14.83
N ASP A 113 -12.21 -1.49 15.72
CA ASP A 113 -12.73 -0.74 16.88
C ASP A 113 -13.65 0.42 16.47
N HIS A 114 -13.39 1.03 15.30
CA HIS A 114 -14.20 2.13 14.75
C HIS A 114 -15.21 1.67 13.69
N ASN A 115 -15.56 0.38 13.65
CA ASN A 115 -16.55 -0.18 12.72
C ASN A 115 -16.31 0.19 11.24
N TRP A 116 -15.04 0.26 10.83
CA TRP A 116 -14.64 0.62 9.46
C TRP A 116 -15.09 2.02 9.03
N ASP A 117 -15.22 2.96 9.97
CA ASP A 117 -15.64 4.32 9.67
C ASP A 117 -14.60 5.00 8.73
N PRO A 118 -14.99 5.42 7.51
CA PRO A 118 -14.11 6.08 6.57
C PRO A 118 -13.54 7.39 7.12
N SER A 119 -14.31 8.12 7.92
CA SER A 119 -13.90 9.40 8.51
C SER A 119 -12.71 9.22 9.46
N PHE A 120 -12.70 8.14 10.22
CA PHE A 120 -11.57 7.81 11.09
C PHE A 120 -10.29 7.51 10.30
N SER A 121 -10.41 6.74 9.21
CA SER A 121 -9.25 6.40 8.36
C SER A 121 -8.64 7.61 7.68
N LEU A 122 -9.45 8.55 7.24
CA LEU A 122 -9.03 9.74 6.48
C LEU A 122 -8.57 10.88 7.39
N LEU A 123 -9.28 11.13 8.49
CA LEU A 123 -9.11 12.32 9.31
C LEU A 123 -8.29 12.10 10.58
N GLN A 124 -8.30 10.90 11.16
CA GLN A 124 -7.70 10.62 12.48
C GLN A 124 -6.47 9.73 12.44
N HIS A 125 -5.69 9.79 11.38
CA HIS A 125 -4.44 9.03 11.23
C HIS A 125 -4.61 7.49 11.19
N GLY A 126 -5.83 6.97 11.02
CA GLY A 126 -6.09 5.53 10.95
C GLY A 126 -5.29 4.83 9.84
N GLY A 127 -5.03 5.55 8.73
CA GLY A 127 -4.21 5.06 7.62
C GLY A 127 -2.69 5.12 7.83
N VAL A 128 -2.17 5.96 8.73
CA VAL A 128 -0.72 6.20 8.90
C VAL A 128 0.01 4.94 9.37
N TYR A 129 -0.57 4.19 10.30
CA TYR A 129 0.03 2.95 10.79
C TYR A 129 0.13 1.89 9.69
N ASN A 130 -0.90 1.76 8.86
CA ASN A 130 -0.86 0.88 7.70
C ASN A 130 0.13 1.38 6.64
N TYR A 131 0.18 2.69 6.41
CA TYR A 131 1.09 3.31 5.47
C TYR A 131 2.56 3.00 5.80
N LEU A 132 2.97 3.20 7.04
CA LEU A 132 4.33 2.93 7.51
C LEU A 132 4.58 1.43 7.70
N GLY A 133 3.62 0.73 8.28
CA GLY A 133 3.71 -0.70 8.55
C GLY A 133 3.86 -1.52 7.27
N SER A 134 3.15 -1.16 6.20
CA SER A 134 3.26 -1.84 4.90
C SER A 134 4.66 -1.77 4.29
N ILE A 135 5.41 -0.69 4.53
CA ILE A 135 6.82 -0.60 4.12
C ILE A 135 7.66 -1.62 4.90
N GLY A 136 7.46 -1.72 6.21
CA GLY A 136 8.15 -2.71 7.05
C GLY A 136 7.85 -4.15 6.61
N VAL A 137 6.58 -4.45 6.32
CA VAL A 137 6.17 -5.77 5.82
C VAL A 137 6.76 -6.06 4.42
N ALA A 138 6.81 -5.07 3.53
CA ALA A 138 7.45 -5.23 2.22
C ALA A 138 8.96 -5.51 2.35
N LEU A 139 9.65 -4.81 3.24
CA LEU A 139 11.07 -5.07 3.53
C LEU A 139 11.28 -6.45 4.17
N PHE A 140 10.35 -6.91 5.01
CA PHE A 140 10.38 -8.26 5.55
C PHE A 140 10.32 -9.31 4.42
N TYR A 141 9.39 -9.18 3.45
CA TYR A 141 9.31 -10.07 2.30
C TYR A 141 10.58 -10.03 1.45
N VAL A 142 11.15 -8.84 1.22
CA VAL A 142 12.44 -8.71 0.55
C VAL A 142 13.52 -9.51 1.30
N GLY A 143 13.59 -9.36 2.62
CA GLY A 143 14.51 -10.12 3.46
C GLY A 143 14.34 -11.63 3.36
N CYS A 144 13.08 -12.12 3.38
CA CYS A 144 12.75 -13.54 3.19
C CYS A 144 13.24 -14.07 1.84
N ILE A 145 12.89 -13.37 0.75
CA ILE A 145 13.27 -13.77 -0.61
C ILE A 145 14.79 -13.83 -0.76
N MET A 146 15.49 -12.79 -0.31
CA MET A 146 16.95 -12.74 -0.40
C MET A 146 17.65 -13.81 0.46
N LEU A 147 17.07 -14.14 1.62
CA LEU A 147 17.58 -15.22 2.47
C LEU A 147 17.39 -16.60 1.79
N ILE A 148 16.21 -16.85 1.22
CA ILE A 148 15.92 -18.08 0.47
C ILE A 148 16.88 -18.24 -0.71
N LEU A 149 17.11 -17.16 -1.46
CA LEU A 149 18.04 -17.16 -2.60
C LEU A 149 19.47 -17.44 -2.15
N LYS A 150 19.90 -16.83 -1.04
CA LYS A 150 21.26 -16.99 -0.52
C LYS A 150 21.53 -18.37 0.07
N MET A 151 20.56 -18.96 0.70
CA MET A 151 20.68 -20.31 1.28
C MET A 151 20.51 -21.42 0.23
N ALA A 152 20.24 -21.06 -1.03
CA ALA A 152 19.97 -21.98 -2.14
C ALA A 152 18.86 -23.02 -1.82
N ILE A 153 17.98 -22.68 -0.90
CA ILE A 153 16.81 -23.50 -0.56
C ILE A 153 15.89 -23.53 -1.79
N TRP A 154 15.45 -24.73 -2.18
CA TRP A 154 14.56 -24.90 -3.33
C TRP A 154 15.17 -24.48 -4.68
N HIS A 155 16.37 -24.88 -4.97
CA HIS A 155 17.07 -24.55 -6.21
C HIS A 155 16.23 -24.79 -7.48
N ALA A 156 15.44 -25.87 -7.52
CA ALA A 156 14.54 -26.16 -8.64
C ALA A 156 13.44 -25.09 -8.81
N LEU A 157 12.89 -24.56 -7.71
CA LEU A 157 11.89 -23.48 -7.76
C LEU A 157 12.53 -22.16 -8.21
N GLN A 158 13.72 -21.85 -7.72
CA GLN A 158 14.48 -20.66 -8.14
C GLN A 158 14.74 -20.65 -9.64
N THR A 159 15.14 -21.79 -10.21
CA THR A 159 15.38 -21.92 -11.65
C THR A 159 14.10 -21.70 -12.46
N ARG A 160 12.97 -22.27 -12.01
CA ARG A 160 11.66 -22.05 -12.67
C ARG A 160 11.21 -20.61 -12.60
N LEU A 161 11.30 -19.98 -11.44
CA LEU A 161 10.93 -18.56 -11.26
C LEU A 161 11.84 -17.62 -12.09
N ALA A 162 13.14 -17.93 -12.19
CA ALA A 162 14.06 -17.19 -13.03
C ALA A 162 13.71 -17.32 -14.54
N ALA A 163 13.20 -18.46 -14.98
CA ALA A 163 12.72 -18.64 -16.34
C ALA A 163 11.48 -17.77 -16.61
N VAL A 164 10.51 -17.74 -15.69
CA VAL A 164 9.32 -16.87 -15.79
C VAL A 164 9.72 -15.39 -15.79
N GLY A 165 10.65 -14.99 -14.90
CA GLY A 165 11.14 -13.61 -14.85
C GLY A 165 11.81 -13.17 -16.16
N ARG A 166 12.57 -14.04 -16.81
CA ARG A 166 13.16 -13.76 -18.12
C ARG A 166 12.10 -13.58 -19.21
N MET A 167 11.04 -14.37 -19.21
CA MET A 167 9.93 -14.22 -20.15
C MET A 167 9.19 -12.88 -19.97
N ALA A 168 9.04 -12.40 -18.74
CA ALA A 168 8.38 -11.13 -18.47
C ALA A 168 9.15 -9.90 -18.99
N PHE A 169 10.47 -10.02 -19.18
CA PHE A 169 11.31 -8.94 -19.74
C PHE A 169 11.45 -9.02 -21.27
N THR A 170 11.01 -10.09 -21.91
CA THR A 170 11.15 -10.29 -23.37
C THR A 170 9.87 -10.06 -24.15
N ASN A 171 8.76 -9.77 -23.46
CA ASN A 171 7.50 -9.29 -24.01
C ASN A 171 7.34 -7.80 -23.69
#